data_2c9ae6d873a3e981d826642dc2ef8b1b
#
_entry.id   2c9ae6d873a3e981d826642dc2ef8b1b
#
_cell.length_a   1.000
_cell.length_b   1.000
_cell.length_c   1.000
_cell.angle_alpha   90.00
_cell.angle_beta   90.00
_cell.angle_gamma   90.00
#
_symmetry.space_group_name_H-M   'P 1'
#
loop_
_entity.id
_entity.type
_entity.pdbx_description
1 polymer ?
#
loop_
_entity_poly.entity_id
_entity_poly.type
_entity_poly.pdbx_seq_one_letter_code
_entity_poly.pdbx_strand_id
1 'polypeptide(L)'
;INKISVNIDPTFDKNLFFGLNKIFQKNAGKYYSPFRVKKILDKVDLIIDQNELQFVNHNVQETINGNNIDIKINITEGKKVLVEKINIIGNKITNEVVIRGELLVDEGDPLSQVKLDRSIAKIKSRRLFSKITYNIKDGSQTSSKIIDINVEEQATGEISAGAGIGTSGGSFVFSVIENNW
;
A
#
# COMPACT_ATOMS: atom_id res chain seq x y z
N ILE A 1 16.36 17.22 13.88
CA ILE A 1 16.10 17.73 12.53
C ILE A 1 16.20 19.26 12.59
N ASN A 2 17.11 19.83 11.82
CA ASN A 2 17.29 21.29 11.79
C ASN A 2 16.30 21.91 10.79
N LYS A 3 16.33 21.48 9.55
CA LYS A 3 15.49 22.00 8.47
C LYS A 3 14.84 20.87 7.69
N ILE A 4 13.57 21.07 7.31
CA ILE A 4 12.88 20.24 6.33
C ILE A 4 12.45 21.15 5.20
N SER A 5 12.77 20.76 3.97
CA SER A 5 12.42 21.51 2.77
C SER A 5 11.90 20.58 1.69
N VAL A 6 11.11 21.12 0.79
CA VAL A 6 10.64 20.40 -0.41
C VAL A 6 11.12 21.13 -1.66
N ASN A 7 11.59 20.36 -2.62
CA ASN A 7 11.87 20.79 -3.98
C ASN A 7 10.84 20.13 -4.89
N ILE A 8 10.03 20.94 -5.56
CA ILE A 8 8.94 20.47 -6.40
C ILE A 8 9.30 20.80 -7.85
N ASP A 9 9.22 19.79 -8.70
CA ASP A 9 9.42 19.96 -10.14
C ASP A 9 8.47 21.02 -10.69
N PRO A 10 8.92 21.91 -11.58
CA PRO A 10 8.09 22.95 -12.18
C PRO A 10 6.85 22.45 -12.95
N THR A 11 6.81 21.18 -13.32
CA THR A 11 5.65 20.54 -13.96
C THR A 11 4.44 20.42 -13.02
N PHE A 12 4.66 20.46 -11.70
CA PHE A 12 3.59 20.38 -10.71
C PHE A 12 3.24 21.74 -10.12
N ASP A 13 1.95 21.97 -9.87
CA ASP A 13 1.50 23.14 -9.13
C ASP A 13 1.96 23.06 -7.66
N LYS A 14 2.84 24.00 -7.28
CA LYS A 14 3.38 24.09 -5.92
C LYS A 14 2.31 24.29 -4.85
N ASN A 15 1.17 24.87 -5.20
CA ASN A 15 0.06 25.14 -4.27
C ASN A 15 -0.54 23.83 -3.73
N LEU A 16 -0.51 22.75 -4.50
CA LEU A 16 -1.01 21.43 -4.07
C LEU A 16 -0.25 20.93 -2.84
N PHE A 17 1.02 21.27 -2.73
CA PHE A 17 1.91 20.85 -1.64
C PHE A 17 2.03 21.85 -0.49
N PHE A 18 1.25 22.94 -0.52
CA PHE A 18 1.33 23.98 0.52
C PHE A 18 1.08 23.45 1.94
N GLY A 19 0.21 22.43 2.05
CA GLY A 19 -0.07 21.76 3.32
C GLY A 19 1.14 21.11 4.00
N LEU A 20 2.19 20.76 3.23
CA LEU A 20 3.43 20.19 3.77
C LEU A 20 4.18 21.17 4.68
N ASN A 21 4.07 22.47 4.45
CA ASN A 21 4.76 23.49 5.26
C ASN A 21 4.41 23.39 6.75
N LYS A 22 3.12 23.15 7.07
CA LYS A 22 2.67 22.95 8.46
C LYS A 22 3.30 21.69 9.08
N ILE A 23 3.44 20.63 8.28
CA ILE A 23 4.03 19.36 8.72
C ILE A 23 5.53 19.55 8.96
N PHE A 24 6.22 20.27 8.09
CA PHE A 24 7.64 20.55 8.23
C PHE A 24 7.93 21.39 9.48
N GLN A 25 7.18 22.47 9.70
CA GLN A 25 7.29 23.31 10.88
C GLN A 25 7.07 22.51 12.18
N LYS A 26 6.09 21.59 12.19
CA LYS A 26 5.81 20.73 13.35
C LYS A 26 6.94 19.73 13.65
N ASN A 27 7.75 19.37 12.67
CA ASN A 27 8.80 18.36 12.78
C ASN A 27 10.22 18.97 12.84
N ALA A 28 10.40 20.21 12.44
CA ALA A 28 11.66 20.95 12.65
C ALA A 28 11.95 21.11 14.16
N GLY A 29 13.20 21.04 14.53
CA GLY A 29 13.65 21.10 15.93
C GLY A 29 13.49 19.80 16.72
N LYS A 30 12.86 18.76 16.16
CA LYS A 30 12.69 17.48 16.85
C LYS A 30 13.83 16.51 16.56
N TYR A 31 14.00 15.50 17.43
CA TYR A 31 14.94 14.41 17.20
C TYR A 31 14.65 13.70 15.89
N TYR A 32 15.71 13.36 15.17
CA TYR A 32 15.62 12.55 13.97
C TYR A 32 15.13 11.15 14.30
N SER A 33 14.26 10.62 13.43
CA SER A 33 13.80 9.24 13.46
C SER A 33 13.35 8.84 12.05
N PRO A 34 13.82 7.69 11.52
CA PRO A 34 13.36 7.16 10.23
C PRO A 34 11.84 7.02 10.16
N PHE A 35 11.22 6.63 11.28
CA PHE A 35 9.76 6.52 11.38
C PHE A 35 9.06 7.87 11.19
N ARG A 36 9.66 8.96 11.67
CA ARG A 36 9.15 10.33 11.50
C ARG A 36 9.26 10.77 10.04
N VAL A 37 10.38 10.47 9.39
CA VAL A 37 10.59 10.73 7.96
C VAL A 37 9.55 9.97 7.14
N LYS A 38 9.35 8.68 7.43
CA LYS A 38 8.31 7.87 6.79
C LYS A 38 6.93 8.50 6.93
N LYS A 39 6.53 8.94 8.12
CA LYS A 39 5.24 9.63 8.32
C LYS A 39 5.08 10.91 7.50
N ILE A 40 6.18 11.62 7.26
CA ILE A 40 6.15 12.82 6.39
C ILE A 40 5.93 12.37 4.93
N LEU A 41 6.61 11.33 4.48
CA LEU A 41 6.43 10.78 3.12
C LEU A 41 5.02 10.23 2.90
N ASP A 42 4.45 9.53 3.89
CA ASP A 42 3.04 9.08 3.83
C ASP A 42 2.06 10.25 3.60
N LYS A 43 2.41 11.46 4.05
CA LYS A 43 1.61 12.67 3.78
C LYS A 43 1.85 13.25 2.40
N VAL A 44 3.05 13.11 1.86
CA VAL A 44 3.33 13.43 0.45
C VAL A 44 2.52 12.52 -0.46
N ASP A 45 2.55 11.20 -0.19
CA ASP A 45 1.76 10.21 -0.93
C ASP A 45 0.26 10.51 -0.88
N LEU A 46 -0.24 10.90 0.29
CA LEU A 46 -1.65 11.27 0.44
C LEU A 46 -2.02 12.47 -0.43
N ILE A 47 -1.15 13.48 -0.53
CA ILE A 47 -1.38 14.65 -1.38
C ILE A 47 -1.36 14.25 -2.86
N ILE A 48 -0.42 13.40 -3.25
CA ILE A 48 -0.32 12.87 -4.62
C ILE A 48 -1.62 12.15 -5.00
N ASP A 49 -2.12 11.27 -4.12
CA ASP A 49 -3.35 10.52 -4.35
C ASP A 49 -4.60 11.42 -4.39
N GLN A 50 -4.73 12.35 -3.43
CA GLN A 50 -5.89 13.23 -3.34
C GLN A 50 -6.03 14.18 -4.53
N ASN A 51 -4.92 14.52 -5.18
CA ASN A 51 -4.90 15.38 -6.37
C ASN A 51 -4.75 14.58 -7.66
N GLU A 52 -4.85 13.25 -7.60
CA GLU A 52 -4.76 12.34 -8.75
C GLU A 52 -3.51 12.57 -9.61
N LEU A 53 -2.41 12.97 -8.96
CA LEU A 53 -1.16 13.25 -9.67
C LEU A 53 -0.53 11.95 -10.18
N GLN A 54 -0.29 11.91 -11.48
CA GLN A 54 0.28 10.74 -12.14
C GLN A 54 1.80 10.88 -12.32
N PHE A 55 2.48 9.74 -12.38
CA PHE A 55 3.92 9.68 -12.66
C PHE A 55 4.79 10.53 -11.72
N VAL A 56 4.43 10.59 -10.45
CA VAL A 56 5.18 11.34 -9.45
C VAL A 56 6.17 10.42 -8.75
N ASN A 57 7.43 10.82 -8.74
CA ASN A 57 8.46 10.24 -7.89
C ASN A 57 8.83 11.21 -6.78
N HIS A 58 9.07 10.68 -5.60
CA HIS A 58 9.69 11.46 -4.54
C HIS A 58 10.86 10.71 -3.93
N ASN A 59 11.87 11.44 -3.52
CA ASN A 59 12.98 10.92 -2.76
C ASN A 59 13.37 11.87 -1.63
N VAL A 60 14.05 11.32 -0.63
CA VAL A 60 14.54 12.06 0.52
C VAL A 60 16.05 12.11 0.44
N GLN A 61 16.58 13.31 0.56
CA GLN A 61 17.99 13.57 0.72
C GLN A 61 18.23 14.07 2.16
N GLU A 62 19.04 13.34 2.90
CA GLU A 62 19.43 13.69 4.26
C GLU A 62 20.86 14.20 4.25
N THR A 63 21.07 15.37 4.84
CA THR A 63 22.40 15.98 4.96
C THR A 63 22.72 16.15 6.44
N ILE A 64 23.80 15.51 6.88
CA ILE A 64 24.26 15.56 8.27
C ILE A 64 25.25 16.71 8.41
N ASN A 65 24.94 17.66 9.31
CA ASN A 65 25.77 18.80 9.64
C ASN A 65 26.06 18.80 11.16
N GLY A 66 27.15 18.16 11.56
CA GLY A 66 27.48 17.98 12.98
C GLY A 66 26.38 17.16 13.68
N ASN A 67 25.74 17.74 14.70
CA ASN A 67 24.64 17.11 15.44
C ASN A 67 23.26 17.35 14.82
N ASN A 68 23.20 18.01 13.68
CA ASN A 68 21.96 18.36 13.00
C ASN A 68 21.79 17.59 11.69
N ILE A 69 20.52 17.34 11.33
CA ILE A 69 20.16 16.71 10.06
C ILE A 69 19.19 17.63 9.32
N ASP A 70 19.54 17.97 8.11
CA ASP A 70 18.67 18.65 7.16
C ASP A 70 18.03 17.62 6.23
N ILE A 71 16.72 17.74 6.04
CA ILE A 71 15.94 16.83 5.20
C ILE A 71 15.40 17.61 4.00
N LYS A 72 15.72 17.15 2.79
CA LYS A 72 15.20 17.69 1.55
C LYS A 72 14.38 16.62 0.85
N ILE A 73 13.11 16.90 0.63
CA ILE A 73 12.21 16.03 -0.13
C ILE A 73 12.16 16.57 -1.55
N ASN A 74 12.56 15.75 -2.53
CA ASN A 74 12.48 16.12 -3.94
C ASN A 74 11.27 15.41 -4.53
N ILE A 75 10.35 16.17 -5.13
CA ILE A 75 9.18 15.68 -5.85
C ILE A 75 9.42 16.00 -7.33
N THR A 76 9.53 14.97 -8.15
CA THR A 76 9.90 15.06 -9.56
C THR A 76 8.91 14.31 -10.44
N GLU A 77 8.77 14.74 -11.70
CA GLU A 77 8.06 13.92 -12.68
C GLU A 77 8.85 12.63 -12.93
N GLY A 78 8.18 11.51 -12.78
CA GLY A 78 8.72 10.19 -13.03
C GLY A 78 8.57 9.76 -14.49
N LYS A 79 9.16 8.62 -14.82
CA LYS A 79 8.93 7.99 -16.12
C LYS A 79 7.46 7.60 -16.25
N LYS A 80 6.87 7.84 -17.40
CA LYS A 80 5.51 7.41 -17.76
C LYS A 80 5.52 5.90 -17.98
N VAL A 81 5.31 5.15 -16.91
CA VAL A 81 5.25 3.69 -16.92
C VAL A 81 3.81 3.26 -16.62
N LEU A 82 3.24 2.46 -17.51
CA LEU A 82 1.87 1.97 -17.39
C LEU A 82 1.86 0.49 -16.96
N VAL A 83 0.78 0.08 -16.32
CA VAL A 83 0.50 -1.33 -16.04
C VAL A 83 -0.05 -1.95 -17.32
N GLU A 84 0.69 -2.90 -17.91
CA GLU A 84 0.25 -3.61 -19.11
C GLU A 84 -0.72 -4.73 -18.76
N LYS A 85 -0.42 -5.48 -17.70
CA LYS A 85 -1.20 -6.63 -17.27
C LYS A 85 -1.05 -6.90 -15.78
N ILE A 86 -2.10 -7.39 -15.16
CA ILE A 86 -2.10 -7.88 -13.78
C ILE A 86 -2.48 -9.38 -13.81
N ASN A 87 -1.53 -10.23 -13.47
CA ASN A 87 -1.76 -11.67 -13.31
C ASN A 87 -1.99 -11.98 -11.83
N ILE A 88 -3.01 -12.79 -11.55
CA ILE A 88 -3.28 -13.32 -10.21
C ILE A 88 -2.97 -14.82 -10.26
N ILE A 89 -2.14 -15.29 -9.34
CA ILE A 89 -1.58 -16.63 -9.34
C ILE A 89 -1.78 -17.25 -7.96
N GLY A 90 -2.32 -18.48 -7.93
CA GLY A 90 -2.47 -19.24 -6.69
C GLY A 90 -3.89 -19.27 -6.11
N ASN A 91 -4.82 -18.51 -6.67
CA ASN A 91 -6.23 -18.52 -6.30
C ASN A 91 -6.93 -19.74 -6.90
N LYS A 92 -6.99 -20.84 -6.17
CA LYS A 92 -7.61 -22.10 -6.63
C LYS A 92 -9.11 -22.16 -6.35
N ILE A 93 -9.53 -21.60 -5.21
CA ILE A 93 -10.89 -21.57 -4.70
C ILE A 93 -11.47 -20.17 -4.82
N THR A 94 -10.72 -19.16 -4.41
CA THR A 94 -11.17 -17.77 -4.42
C THR A 94 -11.29 -17.25 -5.84
N ASN A 95 -12.47 -16.71 -6.18
CA ASN A 95 -12.68 -16.11 -7.48
C ASN A 95 -11.76 -14.91 -7.68
N GLU A 96 -11.12 -14.81 -8.85
CA GLU A 96 -10.21 -13.71 -9.22
C GLU A 96 -10.87 -12.34 -9.08
N VAL A 97 -12.18 -12.22 -9.34
CA VAL A 97 -12.95 -10.98 -9.21
C VAL A 97 -12.88 -10.40 -7.80
N VAL A 98 -12.82 -11.27 -6.77
CA VAL A 98 -12.70 -10.84 -5.37
C VAL A 98 -11.36 -10.14 -5.13
N ILE A 99 -10.29 -10.64 -5.72
CA ILE A 99 -8.95 -10.07 -5.59
C ILE A 99 -8.86 -8.78 -6.40
N ARG A 100 -9.33 -8.79 -7.65
CA ARG A 100 -9.34 -7.62 -8.54
C ARG A 100 -10.17 -6.46 -7.95
N GLY A 101 -11.28 -6.73 -7.28
CA GLY A 101 -12.11 -5.71 -6.63
C GLY A 101 -11.43 -4.95 -5.49
N GLU A 102 -10.31 -5.46 -4.96
CA GLU A 102 -9.52 -4.79 -3.93
C GLU A 102 -8.33 -4.02 -4.50
N LEU A 103 -8.07 -4.15 -5.80
CA LEU A 103 -6.98 -3.42 -6.44
C LEU A 103 -7.34 -1.93 -6.58
N LEU A 104 -6.34 -1.08 -6.38
CA LEU A 104 -6.41 0.36 -6.58
C LEU A 104 -5.68 0.79 -7.86
N VAL A 105 -5.25 -0.20 -8.66
CA VAL A 105 -4.55 -0.03 -9.93
C VAL A 105 -5.13 -1.05 -10.90
N ASP A 106 -5.48 -0.60 -12.10
CA ASP A 106 -5.96 -1.44 -13.18
C ASP A 106 -4.96 -1.51 -14.35
N GLU A 107 -5.23 -2.41 -15.27
CA GLU A 107 -4.46 -2.51 -16.52
C GLU A 107 -4.70 -1.25 -17.36
N GLY A 108 -3.62 -0.62 -17.83
CA GLY A 108 -3.64 0.69 -18.49
C GLY A 108 -3.36 1.87 -17.56
N ASP A 109 -3.44 1.70 -16.26
CA ASP A 109 -3.16 2.76 -15.29
C ASP A 109 -1.67 3.08 -15.17
N PRO A 110 -1.33 4.28 -14.69
CA PRO A 110 0.02 4.58 -14.23
C PRO A 110 0.47 3.64 -13.12
N LEU A 111 1.66 3.07 -13.26
CA LEU A 111 2.25 2.23 -12.23
C LEU A 111 2.49 3.05 -10.95
N SER A 112 1.80 2.71 -9.88
CA SER A 112 1.94 3.30 -8.56
C SER A 112 2.24 2.23 -7.52
N GLN A 113 3.47 2.24 -7.00
CA GLN A 113 3.88 1.32 -5.93
C GLN A 113 3.04 1.51 -4.67
N VAL A 114 2.71 2.75 -4.33
CA VAL A 114 1.88 3.09 -3.17
C VAL A 114 0.48 2.49 -3.29
N LYS A 115 -0.15 2.62 -4.46
CA LYS A 115 -1.46 2.01 -4.72
C LYS A 115 -1.40 0.48 -4.66
N LEU A 116 -0.32 -0.13 -5.19
CA LEU A 116 -0.11 -1.58 -5.11
C LEU A 116 0.03 -2.05 -3.66
N ASP A 117 0.87 -1.40 -2.85
CA ASP A 117 1.05 -1.76 -1.44
C ASP A 117 -0.27 -1.66 -0.64
N ARG A 118 -1.06 -0.63 -0.93
CA ARG A 118 -2.41 -0.47 -0.34
C ARG A 118 -3.38 -1.56 -0.82
N SER A 119 -3.33 -1.93 -2.10
CA SER A 119 -4.12 -3.04 -2.65
C SER A 119 -3.80 -4.35 -1.92
N ILE A 120 -2.52 -4.66 -1.75
CA ILE A 120 -2.08 -5.85 -1.02
C ILE A 120 -2.56 -5.81 0.44
N ALA A 121 -2.51 -4.65 1.10
CA ALA A 121 -3.03 -4.50 2.46
C ALA A 121 -4.54 -4.74 2.53
N LYS A 122 -5.32 -4.25 1.55
CA LYS A 122 -6.77 -4.50 1.44
C LYS A 122 -7.07 -5.99 1.24
N ILE A 123 -6.37 -6.66 0.32
CA ILE A 123 -6.55 -8.10 0.08
C ILE A 123 -6.20 -8.89 1.35
N LYS A 124 -5.11 -8.56 2.06
CA LYS A 124 -4.75 -9.17 3.35
C LYS A 124 -5.85 -9.02 4.40
N SER A 125 -6.53 -7.89 4.44
CA SER A 125 -7.60 -7.64 5.42
C SER A 125 -8.81 -8.56 5.26
N ARG A 126 -8.99 -9.15 4.06
CA ARG A 126 -10.04 -10.15 3.79
C ARG A 126 -9.80 -11.49 4.50
N ARG A 127 -8.58 -11.76 4.95
CA ARG A 127 -8.19 -13.00 5.65
C ARG A 127 -8.47 -14.29 4.87
N LEU A 128 -8.48 -14.20 3.53
CA LEU A 128 -8.66 -15.36 2.64
C LEU A 128 -7.33 -16.04 2.29
N PHE A 129 -6.22 -15.37 2.54
CA PHE A 129 -4.89 -15.78 2.12
C PHE A 129 -3.91 -15.76 3.29
N SER A 130 -3.12 -16.81 3.41
CA SER A 130 -2.03 -16.94 4.39
C SER A 130 -0.83 -16.08 3.99
N LYS A 131 -0.60 -15.95 2.66
CA LYS A 131 0.48 -15.16 2.10
C LYS A 131 0.05 -14.46 0.83
N ILE A 132 0.48 -13.22 0.67
CA ILE A 132 0.26 -12.42 -0.53
C ILE A 132 1.56 -11.66 -0.82
N THR A 133 2.06 -11.81 -2.03
CA THR A 133 3.23 -11.10 -2.54
C THR A 133 2.95 -10.61 -3.95
N TYR A 134 3.67 -9.60 -4.40
CA TYR A 134 3.65 -9.22 -5.80
C TYR A 134 5.05 -9.04 -6.35
N ASN A 135 5.18 -9.17 -7.66
CA ASN A 135 6.41 -8.94 -8.42
C ASN A 135 6.09 -8.11 -9.67
N ILE A 136 6.95 -7.15 -9.97
CA ILE A 136 6.83 -6.29 -11.14
C ILE A 136 7.88 -6.73 -12.15
N LYS A 137 7.42 -7.07 -13.36
CA LYS A 137 8.26 -7.50 -14.49
C LYS A 137 8.17 -6.49 -15.63
N ASP A 138 9.14 -6.55 -16.52
CA ASP A 138 9.08 -5.78 -17.76
C ASP A 138 7.92 -6.27 -18.63
N GLY A 139 7.20 -5.33 -19.23
CA GLY A 139 6.15 -5.59 -20.19
C GLY A 139 6.67 -5.70 -21.63
N SER A 140 5.75 -5.69 -22.57
CA SER A 140 6.08 -5.77 -24.01
C SER A 140 6.80 -4.51 -24.53
N GLN A 141 6.65 -3.37 -23.84
CA GLN A 141 7.28 -2.10 -24.16
C GLN A 141 8.14 -1.61 -22.99
N THR A 142 9.12 -0.76 -23.30
CA THR A 142 10.02 -0.17 -22.28
C THR A 142 9.27 0.67 -21.24
N SER A 143 8.09 1.20 -21.59
CA SER A 143 7.23 2.01 -20.74
C SER A 143 6.07 1.22 -20.13
N SER A 144 6.07 -0.11 -20.23
CA SER A 144 5.02 -0.95 -19.65
C SER A 144 5.60 -1.98 -18.67
N LYS A 145 4.78 -2.36 -17.67
CA LYS A 145 5.11 -3.36 -16.65
C LYS A 145 3.96 -4.32 -16.46
N ILE A 146 4.32 -5.57 -16.17
CA ILE A 146 3.40 -6.62 -15.79
C ILE A 146 3.52 -6.84 -14.28
N ILE A 147 2.38 -6.96 -13.60
CA ILE A 147 2.32 -7.20 -12.16
C ILE A 147 1.82 -8.63 -11.95
N ASP A 148 2.64 -9.45 -11.31
CA ASP A 148 2.23 -10.79 -10.87
C ASP A 148 1.91 -10.74 -9.37
N ILE A 149 0.64 -10.96 -9.01
CA ILE A 149 0.18 -11.07 -7.62
C ILE A 149 0.08 -12.55 -7.29
N ASN A 150 0.92 -13.01 -6.36
CA ASN A 150 0.93 -14.40 -5.92
C ASN A 150 0.21 -14.50 -4.57
N VAL A 151 -0.78 -15.37 -4.50
CA VAL A 151 -1.58 -15.63 -3.31
C VAL A 151 -1.46 -17.10 -2.90
N GLU A 152 -1.42 -17.34 -1.59
CA GLU A 152 -1.52 -18.68 -0.99
C GLU A 152 -2.81 -18.67 -0.16
N GLU A 153 -3.79 -19.48 -0.57
CA GLU A 153 -5.08 -19.56 0.12
C GLU A 153 -4.92 -20.20 1.49
N GLN A 154 -5.75 -19.78 2.43
CA GLN A 154 -5.87 -20.43 3.73
C GLN A 154 -7.26 -21.02 3.91
N ALA A 155 -7.37 -22.04 4.75
CA ALA A 155 -8.65 -22.59 5.14
C ALA A 155 -9.47 -21.49 5.86
N THR A 156 -10.67 -21.25 5.38
CA THR A 156 -11.64 -20.28 5.92
C THR A 156 -12.79 -20.95 6.64
N GLY A 157 -12.85 -22.29 6.55
CA GLY A 157 -13.82 -23.13 7.26
C GLY A 157 -13.45 -23.38 8.71
N GLU A 158 -14.42 -23.29 9.58
CA GLU A 158 -14.32 -23.64 10.99
C GLU A 158 -15.35 -24.71 11.34
N ILE A 159 -14.89 -25.78 12.00
CA ILE A 159 -15.74 -26.84 12.55
C ILE A 159 -15.62 -26.79 14.07
N SER A 160 -16.74 -26.59 14.74
CA SER A 160 -16.79 -26.63 16.21
C SER A 160 -17.81 -27.66 16.70
N ALA A 161 -17.46 -28.37 17.76
CA ALA A 161 -18.35 -29.29 18.44
C ALA A 161 -18.31 -29.02 19.94
N GLY A 162 -19.48 -28.96 20.56
CA GLY A 162 -19.62 -28.76 22.01
C GLY A 162 -20.59 -29.76 22.59
N ALA A 163 -20.32 -30.16 23.84
CA ALA A 163 -21.22 -30.96 24.64
C ALA A 163 -21.48 -30.29 25.99
N GLY A 164 -22.73 -30.23 26.42
CA GLY A 164 -23.11 -29.67 27.71
C GLY A 164 -24.00 -30.64 28.47
N ILE A 165 -23.83 -30.71 29.81
CA ILE A 165 -24.68 -31.49 30.70
C ILE A 165 -25.29 -30.52 31.71
N GLY A 166 -26.61 -30.56 31.85
CA GLY A 166 -27.35 -29.74 32.80
C GLY A 166 -28.38 -30.57 33.57
N THR A 167 -29.06 -29.98 34.54
CA THR A 167 -30.10 -30.61 35.36
C THR A 167 -31.30 -31.12 34.56
N SER A 168 -31.48 -30.62 33.34
CA SER A 168 -32.56 -31.01 32.39
C SER A 168 -32.10 -31.96 31.29
N GLY A 169 -30.84 -32.42 31.28
CA GLY A 169 -30.30 -33.36 30.29
C GLY A 169 -28.99 -32.93 29.66
N GLY A 170 -28.53 -33.69 28.69
CA GLY A 170 -27.35 -33.39 27.88
C GLY A 170 -27.71 -32.70 26.57
N SER A 171 -26.83 -31.83 26.09
CA SER A 171 -26.92 -31.20 24.77
C SER A 171 -25.63 -31.37 23.99
N PHE A 172 -25.76 -31.52 22.67
CA PHE A 172 -24.63 -31.51 21.72
C PHE A 172 -24.87 -30.40 20.71
N VAL A 173 -23.83 -29.64 20.47
CA VAL A 173 -23.85 -28.58 19.44
C VAL A 173 -22.75 -28.91 18.44
N PHE A 174 -23.10 -28.87 17.16
CA PHE A 174 -22.15 -29.01 16.05
C PHE A 174 -22.35 -27.79 15.13
N SER A 175 -21.27 -27.10 14.81
CA SER A 175 -21.29 -25.94 13.93
C SER A 175 -20.23 -26.06 12.85
N VAL A 176 -20.60 -25.73 11.63
CA VAL A 176 -19.71 -25.59 10.48
C VAL A 176 -19.90 -24.20 9.92
N ILE A 177 -18.80 -23.44 9.84
CA ILE A 177 -18.79 -22.09 9.29
C ILE A 177 -17.84 -22.09 8.11
N GLU A 178 -18.25 -21.57 6.96
CA GLU A 178 -17.41 -21.33 5.80
C GLU A 178 -17.52 -19.84 5.41
N ASN A 179 -16.38 -19.15 5.28
CA ASN A 179 -16.34 -17.71 5.02
C ASN A 179 -15.92 -17.37 3.58
N ASN A 180 -15.59 -18.38 2.76
CA ASN A 180 -15.18 -18.19 1.37
C ASN A 180 -16.01 -19.08 0.45
N TRP A 181 -17.13 -18.57 0.01
CA TRP A 181 -18.05 -19.22 -0.94
C TRP A 181 -17.84 -18.68 -2.35
#